data_1d51cf86facc7e89f254bf00058867c4
#
_entry.id   1d51cf86facc7e89f254bf00058867c4
#
_cell.length_a   1.000
_cell.length_b   1.000
_cell.length_c   1.000
_cell.angle_alpha   90.00
_cell.angle_beta   90.00
_cell.angle_gamma   90.00
#
_symmetry.space_group_name_H-M   'P 1'
#
loop_
_entity.id
_entity.type
_entity.pdbx_description
1 polymer ?
#
loop_
_entity_poly.entity_id
_entity_poly.type
_entity_poly.pdbx_seq_one_letter_code
_entity_poly.pdbx_strand_id
1 'polypeptide(L)'
;MAIQYYSNPNTKETFAVLRGTELDAINKIDKFLNEFDCYMIREKYMMPKQFKVKVKLAKGDVYDEEKGKMLAKEKLMKKYYSAFDKRIDMFREDLIALNSRVFETPVEILENTP
;
A
#
# COMPACT_ATOMS: atom_id res chain seq x y z
N MET A 1 1.59 10.46 8.39
CA MET A 1 2.52 10.11 7.30
C MET A 1 3.57 11.21 7.16
N ALA A 2 4.82 10.91 7.45
CA ALA A 2 5.89 11.90 7.44
C ALA A 2 6.74 11.76 6.17
N ILE A 3 6.47 12.61 5.20
CA ILE A 3 7.22 12.65 3.94
C ILE A 3 8.43 13.55 4.10
N GLN A 4 9.59 13.06 3.74
CA GLN A 4 10.82 13.84 3.72
C GLN A 4 11.10 14.31 2.30
N TYR A 5 11.50 15.57 2.16
CA TYR A 5 11.78 16.17 0.86
C TYR A 5 13.24 16.58 0.78
N TYR A 6 13.83 16.38 -0.38
CA TYR A 6 15.18 16.81 -0.69
C TYR A 6 15.14 17.55 -2.02
N SER A 7 15.63 18.78 -2.05
CA SER A 7 15.59 19.61 -3.25
C SER A 7 17.01 20.01 -3.66
N ASN A 8 17.27 19.94 -4.96
CA ASN A 8 18.54 20.38 -5.53
C ASN A 8 18.26 21.45 -6.60
N PRO A 9 18.47 22.73 -6.30
CA PRO A 9 18.21 23.81 -7.26
C PRO A 9 19.13 23.76 -8.49
N ASN A 10 20.32 23.19 -8.36
CA ASN A 10 21.25 23.08 -9.49
C ASN A 10 20.77 22.13 -10.57
N THR A 11 20.15 21.03 -10.18
CA THR A 11 19.60 20.03 -11.07
C THR A 11 18.11 20.21 -11.29
N LYS A 12 17.47 21.10 -10.54
CA LYS A 12 16.00 21.32 -10.52
C LYS A 12 15.23 20.05 -10.16
N GLU A 13 15.84 19.20 -9.33
CA GLU A 13 15.23 17.95 -8.92
C GLU A 13 14.70 18.05 -7.49
N THR A 14 13.56 17.42 -7.25
CA THR A 14 12.98 17.28 -5.91
C THR A 14 12.69 15.80 -5.67
N PHE A 15 13.14 15.30 -4.53
CA PHE A 15 12.89 13.94 -4.09
C PHE A 15 11.90 13.95 -2.93
N ALA A 16 10.98 13.03 -2.93
CA ALA A 16 10.11 12.76 -1.79
C ALA A 16 10.32 11.33 -1.36
N VAL A 17 10.49 11.14 -0.05
CA VAL A 17 10.77 9.82 0.54
C VAL A 17 9.80 9.58 1.68
N LEU A 18 9.16 8.42 1.66
CA LEU A 18 8.29 7.95 2.73
C LEU A 18 8.84 6.62 3.23
N ARG A 19 9.11 6.54 4.53
CA ARG A 19 9.68 5.35 5.17
C ARG A 19 8.73 4.77 6.22
N GLY A 20 8.99 3.54 6.61
CA GLY A 20 8.23 2.89 7.67
C GLY A 20 6.85 2.41 7.23
N THR A 21 6.68 2.09 5.95
CA THR A 21 5.39 1.75 5.35
C THR A 21 5.12 0.25 5.27
N GLU A 22 6.05 -0.59 5.69
CA GLU A 22 5.99 -2.04 5.50
C GLU A 22 4.76 -2.69 6.13
N LEU A 23 4.28 -2.17 7.24
CA LEU A 23 3.16 -2.74 7.97
C LEU A 23 1.81 -2.05 7.72
N ASP A 24 1.77 -1.04 6.85
CA ASP A 24 0.56 -0.23 6.67
C ASP A 24 -0.64 -1.06 6.20
N ALA A 25 -0.46 -1.88 5.16
CA ALA A 25 -1.52 -2.75 4.67
C ALA A 25 -1.88 -3.83 5.69
N ILE A 26 -0.86 -4.42 6.34
CA ILE A 26 -1.05 -5.44 7.38
C ILE A 26 -1.87 -4.88 8.53
N ASN A 27 -1.56 -3.67 9.00
CA ASN A 27 -2.30 -3.04 10.09
C ASN A 27 -3.76 -2.82 9.74
N LYS A 28 -4.05 -2.44 8.50
CA LYS A 28 -5.43 -2.27 8.02
C LYS A 28 -6.17 -3.61 8.02
N ILE A 29 -5.52 -4.66 7.54
CA ILE A 29 -6.07 -6.01 7.47
C ILE A 29 -6.28 -6.57 8.87
N ASP A 30 -5.34 -6.36 9.80
CA ASP A 30 -5.45 -6.81 11.19
C ASP A 30 -6.66 -6.21 11.88
N LYS A 31 -6.88 -4.92 11.66
CA LYS A 31 -8.03 -4.24 12.23
C LYS A 31 -9.34 -4.89 11.79
N PHE A 32 -9.44 -5.24 10.52
CA PHE A 32 -10.59 -5.94 9.97
C PHE A 32 -10.71 -7.36 10.56
N LEU A 33 -9.63 -8.13 10.58
CA LEU A 33 -9.63 -9.52 11.06
C LEU A 33 -9.99 -9.62 12.55
N ASN A 34 -9.54 -8.66 13.35
CA ASN A 34 -9.85 -8.63 14.79
C ASN A 34 -11.34 -8.48 15.03
N GLU A 35 -12.06 -7.72 14.20
CA GLU A 35 -13.51 -7.55 14.31
C GLU A 35 -14.26 -8.87 14.07
N PHE A 36 -13.69 -9.77 13.28
CA PHE A 36 -14.29 -11.05 12.92
C PHE A 36 -13.66 -12.25 13.59
N ASP A 37 -12.74 -12.00 14.54
CA ASP A 37 -12.02 -13.04 15.27
C ASP A 37 -11.40 -14.09 14.32
N CYS A 38 -10.84 -13.62 13.21
CA CYS A 38 -10.21 -14.41 12.17
C CYS A 38 -8.70 -14.33 12.24
N TYR A 39 -8.03 -15.37 11.77
CA TYR A 39 -6.58 -15.41 11.67
C TYR A 39 -6.15 -15.83 10.26
N MET A 40 -5.21 -15.09 9.68
CA MET A 40 -4.64 -15.38 8.36
C MET A 40 -3.16 -15.05 8.33
N ILE A 41 -2.41 -15.73 7.46
CA ILE A 41 -1.01 -15.41 7.23
C ILE A 41 -0.93 -14.07 6.51
N ARG A 42 -0.22 -13.10 7.10
CA ARG A 42 -0.25 -11.69 6.69
C ARG A 42 1.03 -11.19 6.02
N GLU A 43 2.10 -11.96 6.07
CA GLU A 43 3.42 -11.54 5.54
C GLU A 43 3.38 -11.21 4.06
N LYS A 44 2.53 -11.88 3.28
CA LYS A 44 2.36 -11.61 1.86
C LYS A 44 1.79 -10.22 1.56
N TYR A 45 1.20 -9.55 2.56
CA TYR A 45 0.64 -8.21 2.40
C TYR A 45 1.63 -7.12 2.83
N MET A 46 2.86 -7.50 3.16
CA MET A 46 3.89 -6.55 3.52
C MET A 46 4.21 -5.63 2.34
N MET A 47 4.31 -4.35 2.64
CA MET A 47 4.64 -3.33 1.67
C MET A 47 6.15 -3.04 1.67
N PRO A 48 6.68 -2.37 0.65
CA PRO A 48 8.06 -1.90 0.70
C PRO A 48 8.32 -1.04 1.94
N LYS A 49 9.53 -1.11 2.48
CA LYS A 49 9.92 -0.34 3.66
C LYS A 49 9.97 1.15 3.39
N GLN A 50 10.17 1.53 2.14
CA GLN A 50 10.20 2.94 1.74
C GLN A 50 9.72 3.11 0.31
N PHE A 51 9.20 4.29 0.04
CA PHE A 51 8.89 4.77 -1.30
C PHE A 51 9.72 6.01 -1.56
N LYS A 52 10.32 6.09 -2.72
CA LYS A 52 11.11 7.24 -3.14
C LYS A 52 10.73 7.61 -4.56
N VAL A 53 10.47 8.88 -4.78
CA VAL A 53 10.18 9.42 -6.12
C VAL A 53 11.05 10.63 -6.37
N LYS A 54 11.26 10.93 -7.64
CA LYS A 54 12.00 12.09 -8.10
C LYS A 54 11.15 12.83 -9.13
N VAL A 55 11.12 14.14 -8.99
CA VAL A 55 10.52 15.05 -9.97
C VAL A 55 11.58 16.02 -10.43
N LYS A 56 11.69 16.23 -11.71
CA LYS A 56 12.60 17.20 -12.31
C LYS A 56 11.79 18.21 -13.11
N LEU A 57 12.03 19.49 -12.87
CA LEU A 57 11.39 20.54 -13.66
C LEU A 57 11.89 20.53 -15.09
N ALA A 58 11.01 20.88 -16.02
CA ALA A 58 11.35 20.89 -17.43
C ALA A 58 12.47 21.91 -17.71
N LYS A 59 13.27 21.60 -18.74
CA LYS A 59 14.34 22.48 -19.18
C LYS A 59 13.75 23.81 -19.61
N GLY A 60 14.25 24.90 -19.03
CA GLY A 60 13.73 26.22 -19.29
C GLY A 60 12.73 26.75 -18.26
N ASP A 61 12.18 25.88 -17.41
CA ASP A 61 11.34 26.29 -16.31
C ASP A 61 12.18 26.92 -15.19
N VAL A 62 11.60 27.92 -14.52
CA VAL A 62 12.22 28.48 -13.31
C VAL A 62 12.04 27.47 -12.18
N TYR A 63 13.13 27.23 -11.44
CA TYR A 63 13.07 26.34 -10.29
C TYR A 63 12.13 26.91 -9.24
N ASP A 64 11.15 26.08 -8.82
CA ASP A 64 10.19 26.41 -7.77
C ASP A 64 10.16 25.24 -6.81
N GLU A 65 10.71 25.43 -5.61
CA GLU A 65 10.81 24.38 -4.59
C GLU A 65 9.43 23.88 -4.14
N GLU A 66 8.49 24.80 -3.94
CA GLU A 66 7.14 24.43 -3.50
C GLU A 66 6.40 23.63 -4.56
N LYS A 67 6.52 24.03 -5.82
CA LYS A 67 5.93 23.28 -6.93
C LYS A 67 6.56 21.89 -7.05
N GLY A 68 7.90 21.82 -6.91
CA GLY A 68 8.60 20.56 -6.93
C GLY A 68 8.14 19.60 -5.83
N LYS A 69 7.98 20.12 -4.61
CA LYS A 69 7.48 19.34 -3.47
C LYS A 69 6.06 18.85 -3.70
N MET A 70 5.19 19.69 -4.22
CA MET A 70 3.81 19.32 -4.51
C MET A 70 3.73 18.21 -5.54
N LEU A 71 4.47 18.33 -6.64
CA LEU A 71 4.51 17.31 -7.68
C LEU A 71 5.13 15.99 -7.18
N ALA A 72 6.19 16.09 -6.38
CA ALA A 72 6.83 14.93 -5.78
C ALA A 72 5.89 14.22 -4.82
N LYS A 73 5.14 14.96 -4.01
CA LYS A 73 4.14 14.42 -3.10
C LYS A 73 3.06 13.66 -3.86
N GLU A 74 2.50 14.25 -4.91
CA GLU A 74 1.48 13.62 -5.74
C GLU A 74 1.99 12.30 -6.33
N LYS A 75 3.18 12.31 -6.89
CA LYS A 75 3.80 11.13 -7.47
C LYS A 75 4.05 10.04 -6.43
N LEU A 76 4.53 10.44 -5.25
CA LEU A 76 4.80 9.53 -4.14
C LEU A 76 3.52 8.88 -3.63
N MET A 77 2.48 9.68 -3.39
CA MET A 77 1.20 9.19 -2.88
C MET A 77 0.52 8.26 -3.87
N LYS A 78 0.61 8.56 -5.16
CA LYS A 78 0.09 7.69 -6.22
C LYS A 78 0.77 6.33 -6.19
N LYS A 79 2.07 6.31 -6.04
CA LYS A 79 2.87 5.08 -5.96
C LYS A 79 2.54 4.30 -4.69
N TYR A 80 2.43 4.99 -3.56
CA TYR A 80 2.09 4.40 -2.27
C TYR A 80 0.70 3.77 -2.28
N TYR A 81 -0.31 4.51 -2.70
CA TYR A 81 -1.69 4.00 -2.73
C TYR A 81 -1.87 2.86 -3.74
N SER A 82 -1.14 2.89 -4.86
CA SER A 82 -1.15 1.78 -5.80
C SER A 82 -0.65 0.49 -5.15
N ALA A 83 0.44 0.58 -4.38
CA ALA A 83 0.98 -0.57 -3.65
C ALA A 83 0.05 -1.02 -2.52
N PHE A 84 -0.53 -0.08 -1.79
CA PHE A 84 -1.49 -0.35 -0.71
C PHE A 84 -2.74 -1.06 -1.26
N ASP A 85 -3.35 -0.49 -2.29
CA ASP A 85 -4.56 -1.03 -2.89
C ASP A 85 -4.34 -2.43 -3.46
N LYS A 86 -3.17 -2.69 -4.02
CA LYS A 86 -2.80 -4.01 -4.50
C LYS A 86 -2.84 -5.05 -3.38
N ARG A 87 -2.31 -4.71 -2.19
CA ARG A 87 -2.33 -5.63 -1.03
C ARG A 87 -3.74 -5.84 -0.50
N ILE A 88 -4.55 -4.81 -0.47
CA ILE A 88 -5.95 -4.92 -0.07
C ILE A 88 -6.73 -5.79 -1.05
N ASP A 89 -6.48 -5.65 -2.36
CA ASP A 89 -7.11 -6.50 -3.37
C ASP A 89 -6.66 -7.97 -3.23
N MET A 90 -5.39 -8.21 -2.96
CA MET A 90 -4.88 -9.56 -2.68
C MET A 90 -5.60 -10.18 -1.46
N PHE A 91 -5.76 -9.40 -0.41
CA PHE A 91 -6.48 -9.82 0.78
C PHE A 91 -7.93 -10.14 0.47
N ARG A 92 -8.59 -9.30 -0.31
CA ARG A 92 -9.99 -9.52 -0.73
C ARG A 92 -10.14 -10.83 -1.50
N GLU A 93 -9.24 -11.11 -2.44
CA GLU A 93 -9.24 -12.35 -3.19
C GLU A 93 -9.00 -13.58 -2.29
N ASP A 94 -8.05 -13.45 -1.35
CA ASP A 94 -7.76 -14.52 -0.40
C ASP A 94 -8.95 -14.79 0.52
N LEU A 95 -9.66 -13.74 0.92
CA LEU A 95 -10.84 -13.84 1.75
C LEU A 95 -11.98 -14.56 1.02
N ILE A 96 -12.18 -14.27 -0.26
CA ILE A 96 -13.16 -14.93 -1.10
C ILE A 96 -12.81 -16.43 -1.22
N ALA A 97 -11.55 -16.75 -1.47
CA ALA A 97 -11.10 -18.14 -1.57
C ALA A 97 -11.30 -18.89 -0.25
N LEU A 98 -11.00 -18.24 0.88
CA LEU A 98 -11.22 -18.82 2.21
C LEU A 98 -12.71 -19.04 2.46
N ASN A 99 -13.53 -18.07 2.11
CA ASN A 99 -14.99 -18.17 2.25
C ASN A 99 -15.54 -19.38 1.51
N SER A 100 -15.12 -19.60 0.28
CA SER A 100 -15.53 -20.77 -0.50
C SER A 100 -15.13 -22.08 0.19
N ARG A 101 -13.92 -22.16 0.72
CA ARG A 101 -13.45 -23.35 1.44
C ARG A 101 -14.20 -23.61 2.73
N VAL A 102 -14.52 -22.55 3.46
CA VAL A 102 -15.16 -22.65 4.77
C VAL A 102 -16.63 -23.03 4.64
N PHE A 103 -17.34 -22.49 3.66
CA PHE A 103 -18.77 -22.67 3.55
C PHE A 103 -19.17 -23.85 2.66
N GLU A 104 -18.44 -24.16 1.61
CA GLU A 104 -18.74 -25.30 0.74
C GLU A 104 -18.39 -26.61 1.40
N THR A 105 -17.17 -26.74 1.95
CA THR A 105 -16.71 -27.98 2.58
C THR A 105 -17.51 -28.35 3.82
N PRO A 106 -17.78 -27.46 4.78
CA PRO A 106 -18.60 -27.79 5.92
C PRO A 106 -20.03 -28.21 5.58
N VAL A 107 -20.64 -27.57 4.58
CA VAL A 107 -21.99 -27.94 4.13
C VAL A 107 -21.99 -29.38 3.58
N GLU A 108 -21.02 -29.75 2.76
CA GLU A 108 -20.87 -31.10 2.24
C GLU A 108 -20.69 -32.12 3.36
N ILE A 109 -19.86 -31.81 4.35
CA ILE A 109 -19.64 -32.67 5.52
C ILE A 109 -20.94 -32.88 6.29
N LEU A 110 -21.71 -31.81 6.51
CA LEU A 110 -22.98 -31.87 7.23
C LEU A 110 -24.01 -32.69 6.46
N GLU A 111 -24.07 -32.57 5.15
CA GLU A 111 -24.98 -33.33 4.28
C GLU A 111 -24.63 -34.81 4.30
N ASN A 112 -23.36 -35.17 4.45
CA ASN A 112 -22.89 -36.54 4.45
C ASN A 112 -22.86 -37.18 5.85
N THR A 113 -23.15 -36.40 6.89
CA THR A 113 -23.20 -36.90 8.27
C THR A 113 -24.56 -37.56 8.53
N PRO A 114 -24.56 -38.80 8.99
CA PRO A 114 -25.82 -39.47 9.28
C PRO A 114 -26.61 -38.84 10.40
#